data_bffae24ed9d4401ebb56f3b427bbde82
#
_entry.id   bffae24ed9d4401ebb56f3b427bbde82
#
_cell.length_a   1.000
_cell.length_b   1.000
_cell.length_c   1.000
_cell.angle_alpha   90.00
_cell.angle_beta   90.00
_cell.angle_gamma   90.00
#
_symmetry.space_group_name_H-M   'P 1'
#
loop_
_entity.id
_entity.type
_entity.pdbx_description
1 polymer ?
#
loop_
_entity_poly.entity_id
_entity_poly.type
_entity_poly.pdbx_seq_one_letter_code
_entity_poly.pdbx_strand_id
1 'polypeptide(L)'
;MPGHKTARVIPLLAGMALLFSCGRDIEKVSRLENPDTIPAIHATGIEIIYSDSAIVRITIQAPELKDFTQLDTLQPKSEFPKGLTATFYNRSGGIESVMTSRYAIYYSKRRVFEARDSVVVKNYSEDQELHAGIIWWDEVKEKIWSDQPVTIITADGTTRGNAGFDADQNFSEYHIRGARGDMRVKEEK
;
A
#
# COMPACT_ATOMS: atom_id res chain seq x y z
N MET A 1 64.34 -48.56 37.01
CA MET A 1 64.06 -48.05 35.66
C MET A 1 62.54 -47.87 35.56
N PRO A 2 61.99 -46.66 35.58
CA PRO A 2 60.57 -46.44 35.39
C PRO A 2 60.30 -45.90 33.94
N GLY A 3 59.45 -46.60 33.26
CA GLY A 3 59.13 -46.43 31.83
C GLY A 3 58.07 -45.33 31.61
N HIS A 4 58.30 -44.66 30.52
CA HIS A 4 57.52 -43.66 29.85
C HIS A 4 56.04 -44.01 29.60
N LYS A 5 55.10 -43.64 30.45
CA LYS A 5 53.65 -43.76 30.22
C LYS A 5 52.89 -42.44 30.12
N THR A 6 53.56 -41.31 30.27
CA THR A 6 52.92 -39.98 30.28
C THR A 6 52.82 -39.26 28.91
N ALA A 7 53.51 -39.74 27.89
CA ALA A 7 53.60 -39.05 26.61
C ALA A 7 52.44 -39.31 25.63
N ARG A 8 51.52 -40.31 25.96
CA ARG A 8 50.40 -40.66 25.07
C ARG A 8 49.06 -40.04 25.47
N VAL A 9 48.95 -39.43 26.61
CA VAL A 9 47.67 -38.84 27.11
C VAL A 9 47.53 -37.39 26.72
N ILE A 10 48.66 -36.68 26.53
CA ILE A 10 48.65 -35.25 26.18
C ILE A 10 48.03 -34.96 24.80
N PRO A 11 48.30 -35.73 23.71
CA PRO A 11 47.66 -35.43 22.41
C PRO A 11 46.18 -35.77 22.39
N LEU A 12 45.69 -36.69 23.24
CA LEU A 12 44.27 -37.01 23.30
C LEU A 12 43.44 -35.92 23.99
N LEU A 13 44.00 -35.24 25.00
CA LEU A 13 43.38 -34.11 25.67
C LEU A 13 43.41 -32.82 24.80
N ALA A 14 44.43 -32.61 23.98
CA ALA A 14 44.52 -31.49 23.04
C ALA A 14 43.51 -31.60 21.91
N GLY A 15 43.22 -32.82 21.41
CA GLY A 15 42.21 -33.07 20.38
C GLY A 15 40.77 -32.80 20.86
N MET A 16 40.49 -33.02 22.13
CA MET A 16 39.14 -32.83 22.70
C MET A 16 38.81 -31.39 23.01
N ALA A 17 39.82 -30.51 23.18
CA ALA A 17 39.63 -29.09 23.41
C ALA A 17 39.20 -28.30 22.14
N LEU A 18 39.38 -28.85 20.95
CA LEU A 18 39.01 -28.20 19.68
C LEU A 18 37.51 -28.39 19.35
N LEU A 19 36.76 -29.22 20.06
CA LEU A 19 35.36 -29.50 19.80
C LEU A 19 34.41 -28.51 20.53
N PHE A 20 34.89 -27.65 21.41
CA PHE A 20 34.08 -26.70 22.17
C PHE A 20 34.07 -25.29 21.61
N SER A 21 34.70 -25.05 20.43
CA SER A 21 34.78 -23.71 19.84
C SER A 21 33.70 -23.44 18.76
N CYS A 22 32.47 -23.87 18.97
CA CYS A 22 31.36 -23.50 18.07
C CYS A 22 30.10 -23.12 18.87
N GLY A 23 30.27 -22.21 19.83
CA GLY A 23 29.18 -21.43 20.38
C GLY A 23 28.88 -20.26 19.45
N ARG A 24 28.10 -20.49 18.39
CA ARG A 24 27.51 -19.40 17.63
C ARG A 24 26.50 -18.72 18.53
N ASP A 25 26.74 -17.48 18.89
CA ASP A 25 25.75 -16.57 19.45
C ASP A 25 24.61 -16.33 18.45
N ILE A 26 23.77 -17.34 18.23
CA ILE A 26 22.53 -17.24 17.45
C ILE A 26 21.55 -16.30 18.17
N GLU A 27 21.74 -16.12 19.48
CA GLU A 27 20.87 -15.28 20.31
C GLU A 27 21.03 -13.79 20.10
N LYS A 28 22.18 -13.34 19.52
CA LYS A 28 22.39 -11.91 19.18
C LYS A 28 21.82 -11.50 17.84
N VAL A 29 21.55 -12.42 16.93
CA VAL A 29 20.98 -12.10 15.61
C VAL A 29 19.47 -11.90 15.69
N SER A 30 18.79 -12.57 16.62
CA SER A 30 17.33 -12.48 16.79
C SER A 30 16.84 -11.22 17.56
N ARG A 31 17.74 -10.41 18.09
CA ARG A 31 17.39 -9.17 18.83
C ARG A 31 17.49 -7.88 18.03
N LEU A 32 17.95 -7.92 16.79
CA LEU A 32 18.29 -6.69 16.08
C LEU A 32 17.23 -6.21 15.09
N GLU A 33 16.25 -7.02 14.74
CA GLU A 33 15.18 -6.55 13.84
C GLU A 33 13.87 -7.22 14.22
N ASN A 34 12.88 -6.40 14.55
CA ASN A 34 11.52 -6.85 14.68
C ASN A 34 11.10 -7.42 13.31
N PRO A 35 10.84 -8.73 13.14
CA PRO A 35 10.56 -9.33 11.83
C PRO A 35 9.38 -8.64 11.12
N ASP A 36 8.51 -7.96 11.88
CA ASP A 36 7.37 -7.22 11.35
C ASP A 36 7.75 -5.91 10.63
N THR A 37 9.03 -5.51 10.68
CA THR A 37 9.50 -4.25 10.06
C THR A 37 10.27 -4.45 8.75
N ILE A 38 10.65 -5.69 8.43
CA ILE A 38 11.39 -5.99 7.21
C ILE A 38 10.40 -6.47 6.14
N PRO A 39 10.28 -5.77 5.00
CA PRO A 39 9.42 -6.23 3.92
C PRO A 39 9.99 -7.52 3.31
N ALA A 40 9.11 -8.47 2.97
CA ALA A 40 9.47 -9.67 2.22
C ALA A 40 9.90 -9.32 0.78
N ILE A 41 9.32 -8.26 0.21
CA ILE A 41 9.70 -7.70 -1.09
C ILE A 41 9.89 -6.19 -0.93
N HIS A 42 11.00 -5.69 -1.47
CA HIS A 42 11.25 -4.26 -1.66
C HIS A 42 11.58 -4.03 -3.13
N ALA A 43 10.73 -3.29 -3.82
CA ALA A 43 10.86 -3.01 -5.24
C ALA A 43 10.78 -1.51 -5.53
N THR A 44 11.40 -1.07 -6.61
CA THR A 44 11.39 0.33 -7.07
C THR A 44 10.99 0.43 -8.52
N GLY A 45 10.29 1.53 -8.88
CA GLY A 45 9.87 1.78 -10.27
C GLY A 45 8.90 0.69 -10.75
N ILE A 46 7.87 0.38 -9.95
CA ILE A 46 6.94 -0.70 -10.22
C ILE A 46 5.76 -0.24 -11.08
N GLU A 47 5.25 -1.18 -11.86
CA GLU A 47 3.98 -1.10 -12.54
C GLU A 47 3.18 -2.37 -12.26
N ILE A 48 1.94 -2.20 -11.80
CA ILE A 48 0.98 -3.29 -11.54
C ILE A 48 -0.18 -3.10 -12.51
N ILE A 49 -0.48 -4.13 -13.30
CA ILE A 49 -1.57 -4.11 -14.26
C ILE A 49 -2.63 -5.10 -13.79
N TYR A 50 -3.82 -4.57 -13.54
CA TYR A 50 -5.01 -5.38 -13.27
C TYR A 50 -5.88 -5.46 -14.52
N SER A 51 -6.20 -6.68 -14.94
CA SER A 51 -7.09 -6.92 -16.09
C SER A 51 -8.23 -7.84 -15.69
N ASP A 52 -9.39 -7.58 -16.26
CA ASP A 52 -10.56 -8.44 -16.18
C ASP A 52 -11.00 -8.81 -17.60
N SER A 53 -11.21 -10.12 -17.83
CA SER A 53 -11.63 -10.65 -19.14
C SER A 53 -10.72 -10.19 -20.30
N ALA A 54 -9.39 -10.18 -20.08
CA ALA A 54 -8.35 -9.71 -21.00
C ALA A 54 -8.42 -8.21 -21.36
N ILE A 55 -9.19 -7.42 -20.61
CA ILE A 55 -9.23 -5.96 -20.72
C ILE A 55 -8.52 -5.35 -19.52
N VAL A 56 -7.55 -4.47 -19.77
CA VAL A 56 -6.89 -3.71 -18.69
C VAL A 56 -7.91 -2.78 -18.05
N ARG A 57 -8.06 -2.89 -16.74
CA ARG A 57 -9.00 -2.10 -15.94
C ARG A 57 -8.28 -1.03 -15.12
N ILE A 58 -7.13 -1.38 -14.57
CA ILE A 58 -6.36 -0.49 -13.71
C ILE A 58 -4.87 -0.71 -13.98
N THR A 59 -4.12 0.39 -14.04
CA THR A 59 -2.66 0.37 -13.99
C THR A 59 -2.21 1.20 -12.80
N ILE A 60 -1.39 0.62 -11.92
CA ILE A 60 -0.82 1.31 -10.77
C ILE A 60 0.68 1.48 -11.01
N GLN A 61 1.16 2.70 -11.00
CA GLN A 61 2.58 3.03 -11.08
C GLN A 61 3.04 3.62 -9.74
N ALA A 62 4.15 3.11 -9.19
CA ALA A 62 4.70 3.63 -7.96
C ALA A 62 6.23 3.62 -7.95
N PRO A 63 6.85 4.67 -7.34
CA PRO A 63 8.31 4.74 -7.23
C PRO A 63 8.90 3.66 -6.31
N GLU A 64 8.13 3.21 -5.31
CA GLU A 64 8.58 2.25 -4.29
C GLU A 64 7.41 1.41 -3.78
N LEU A 65 7.66 0.10 -3.61
CA LEU A 65 6.78 -0.87 -2.98
C LEU A 65 7.52 -1.59 -1.87
N LYS A 66 6.89 -1.71 -0.71
CA LYS A 66 7.31 -2.59 0.40
C LYS A 66 6.18 -3.57 0.69
N ASP A 67 6.43 -4.85 0.46
CA ASP A 67 5.43 -5.90 0.65
C ASP A 67 5.70 -6.68 1.94
N PHE A 68 4.72 -6.72 2.81
CA PHE A 68 4.72 -7.43 4.09
C PHE A 68 3.68 -8.56 4.11
N THR A 69 3.14 -8.95 2.95
CA THR A 69 2.05 -9.94 2.86
C THR A 69 2.46 -11.35 3.25
N GLN A 70 3.76 -11.68 3.12
CA GLN A 70 4.31 -13.00 3.48
C GLN A 70 4.72 -13.09 4.96
N LEU A 71 4.68 -12.00 5.71
CA LEU A 71 4.93 -12.02 7.13
C LEU A 71 3.69 -12.56 7.85
N ASP A 72 3.92 -13.39 8.87
CA ASP A 72 2.85 -13.90 9.74
C ASP A 72 2.36 -12.77 10.67
N THR A 73 1.75 -11.76 10.07
CA THR A 73 1.21 -10.59 10.75
C THR A 73 -0.32 -10.64 10.79
N LEU A 74 -0.90 -9.98 11.79
CA LEU A 74 -2.37 -9.84 11.88
C LEU A 74 -2.96 -9.06 10.70
N GLN A 75 -2.17 -8.21 10.06
CA GLN A 75 -2.59 -7.37 8.93
C GLN A 75 -1.53 -7.38 7.81
N PRO A 76 -1.51 -8.43 6.98
CA PRO A 76 -0.64 -8.46 5.81
C PRO A 76 -0.97 -7.29 4.87
N LYS A 77 0.06 -6.56 4.43
CA LYS A 77 -0.10 -5.32 3.67
C LYS A 77 1.02 -5.11 2.66
N SER A 78 0.73 -4.32 1.64
CA SER A 78 1.71 -3.72 0.74
C SER A 78 1.69 -2.21 0.91
N GLU A 79 2.84 -1.58 1.11
CA GLU A 79 2.98 -0.13 1.30
C GLU A 79 3.61 0.51 0.08
N PHE A 80 3.13 1.70 -0.25
CA PHE A 80 3.67 2.58 -1.30
C PHE A 80 4.14 3.89 -0.63
N PRO A 81 5.34 3.90 -0.02
CA PRO A 81 5.79 4.98 0.86
C PRO A 81 6.10 6.29 0.12
N LYS A 82 6.26 6.25 -1.19
CA LYS A 82 6.47 7.43 -2.06
C LYS A 82 5.25 7.73 -2.93
N GLY A 83 4.09 7.20 -2.53
CA GLY A 83 2.83 7.38 -3.24
C GLY A 83 2.71 6.50 -4.49
N LEU A 84 1.62 6.72 -5.20
CA LEU A 84 1.31 6.03 -6.44
C LEU A 84 0.45 6.89 -7.37
N THR A 85 0.40 6.45 -8.62
CA THR A 85 -0.58 6.89 -9.62
C THR A 85 -1.37 5.66 -10.06
N ALA A 86 -2.69 5.68 -9.89
CA ALA A 86 -3.59 4.66 -10.38
C ALA A 86 -4.41 5.21 -11.54
N THR A 87 -4.33 4.58 -12.70
CA THR A 87 -5.10 4.92 -13.90
C THR A 87 -6.18 3.88 -14.11
N PHE A 88 -7.41 4.32 -14.17
CA PHE A 88 -8.59 3.50 -14.41
C PHE A 88 -9.02 3.64 -15.86
N TYR A 89 -9.37 2.51 -16.48
CA TYR A 89 -9.76 2.45 -17.87
C TYR A 89 -11.19 1.97 -18.03
N ASN A 90 -11.91 2.59 -18.95
CA ASN A 90 -13.22 2.13 -19.37
C ASN A 90 -13.12 0.85 -20.23
N ARG A 91 -14.27 0.27 -20.61
CA ARG A 91 -14.31 -0.98 -21.40
C ARG A 91 -13.71 -0.85 -22.79
N SER A 92 -13.63 0.34 -23.35
CA SER A 92 -13.02 0.61 -24.67
C SER A 92 -11.51 0.88 -24.59
N GLY A 93 -10.91 0.86 -23.39
CA GLY A 93 -9.48 1.11 -23.15
C GLY A 93 -9.12 2.59 -23.04
N GLY A 94 -10.10 3.49 -23.02
CA GLY A 94 -9.90 4.91 -22.76
C GLY A 94 -9.68 5.16 -21.26
N ILE A 95 -8.90 6.20 -20.91
CA ILE A 95 -8.73 6.61 -19.52
C ILE A 95 -10.05 7.21 -19.03
N GLU A 96 -10.58 6.62 -17.96
CA GLU A 96 -11.79 7.08 -17.27
C GLU A 96 -11.44 8.02 -16.12
N SER A 97 -10.51 7.60 -15.26
CA SER A 97 -10.02 8.44 -14.17
C SER A 97 -8.57 8.15 -13.81
N VAL A 98 -7.94 9.11 -13.13
CA VAL A 98 -6.59 8.98 -12.59
C VAL A 98 -6.60 9.42 -11.13
N MET A 99 -6.10 8.56 -10.25
CA MET A 99 -5.89 8.88 -8.84
C MET A 99 -4.40 9.00 -8.55
N THR A 100 -4.02 10.00 -7.79
CA THR A 100 -2.67 10.19 -7.25
C THR A 100 -2.70 10.35 -5.75
N SER A 101 -1.66 9.87 -5.06
CA SER A 101 -1.46 10.07 -3.62
C SER A 101 0.04 10.10 -3.30
N ARG A 102 0.41 10.68 -2.15
CA ARG A 102 1.80 10.67 -1.69
C ARG A 102 2.15 9.45 -0.85
N TYR A 103 1.14 8.74 -0.36
CA TYR A 103 1.30 7.51 0.38
C TYR A 103 0.08 6.62 0.13
N ALA A 104 0.29 5.30 0.07
CA ALA A 104 -0.81 4.36 0.02
C ALA A 104 -0.46 3.03 0.69
N ILE A 105 -1.50 2.30 1.12
CA ILE A 105 -1.41 0.96 1.68
C ILE A 105 -2.50 0.10 1.04
N TYR A 106 -2.15 -1.12 0.69
CA TYR A 106 -3.12 -2.16 0.36
C TYR A 106 -3.13 -3.23 1.46
N TYR A 107 -4.26 -3.42 2.09
CA TYR A 107 -4.50 -4.46 3.10
C TYR A 107 -5.04 -5.72 2.43
N SER A 108 -4.18 -6.67 2.11
CA SER A 108 -4.51 -7.83 1.29
C SER A 108 -5.60 -8.72 1.88
N LYS A 109 -5.61 -8.95 3.20
CA LYS A 109 -6.63 -9.76 3.88
C LYS A 109 -8.02 -9.13 3.85
N ARG A 110 -8.10 -7.80 3.91
CA ARG A 110 -9.37 -7.05 3.87
C ARG A 110 -9.77 -6.65 2.45
N ARG A 111 -8.83 -6.70 1.51
CA ARG A 111 -8.97 -6.20 0.14
C ARG A 111 -9.39 -4.73 0.10
N VAL A 112 -8.71 -3.92 0.93
CA VAL A 112 -8.97 -2.49 1.07
C VAL A 112 -7.71 -1.71 0.74
N PHE A 113 -7.83 -0.75 -0.16
CA PHE A 113 -6.83 0.28 -0.39
C PHE A 113 -7.08 1.49 0.51
N GLU A 114 -6.01 2.07 0.99
CA GLU A 114 -5.96 3.35 1.68
C GLU A 114 -4.99 4.25 0.93
N ALA A 115 -5.47 5.33 0.34
CA ALA A 115 -4.65 6.38 -0.24
C ALA A 115 -4.72 7.61 0.67
N ARG A 116 -3.58 8.23 0.99
CA ARG A 116 -3.52 9.39 1.88
C ARG A 116 -2.42 10.37 1.46
N ASP A 117 -2.43 11.52 2.11
CA ASP A 117 -1.50 12.61 1.87
C ASP A 117 -1.64 13.20 0.47
N SER A 118 -2.54 14.17 0.33
CA SER A 118 -2.86 14.85 -0.92
C SER A 118 -3.40 13.91 -2.00
N VAL A 119 -4.49 13.23 -1.69
CA VAL A 119 -5.18 12.41 -2.69
C VAL A 119 -5.93 13.31 -3.65
N VAL A 120 -5.69 13.11 -4.95
CA VAL A 120 -6.40 13.78 -6.04
C VAL A 120 -6.94 12.72 -6.98
N VAL A 121 -8.24 12.78 -7.28
CA VAL A 121 -8.88 11.94 -8.29
C VAL A 121 -9.41 12.84 -9.38
N LYS A 122 -8.97 12.63 -10.63
CA LYS A 122 -9.48 13.30 -11.83
C LYS A 122 -10.33 12.33 -12.61
N ASN A 123 -11.62 12.62 -12.73
CA ASN A 123 -12.54 11.89 -13.58
C ASN A 123 -12.69 12.65 -14.91
N TYR A 124 -12.15 12.06 -15.98
CA TYR A 124 -12.17 12.66 -17.33
C TYR A 124 -13.51 12.47 -18.03
N SER A 125 -14.30 11.46 -17.63
CA SER A 125 -15.61 11.21 -18.21
C SER A 125 -16.63 12.25 -17.77
N GLU A 126 -16.53 12.73 -16.52
CA GLU A 126 -17.47 13.67 -15.91
C GLU A 126 -16.88 15.08 -15.75
N ASP A 127 -15.63 15.32 -16.17
CA ASP A 127 -14.89 16.58 -15.98
C ASP A 127 -14.91 17.03 -14.50
N GLN A 128 -14.56 16.12 -13.62
CA GLN A 128 -14.57 16.35 -12.17
C GLN A 128 -13.22 16.08 -11.55
N GLU A 129 -12.89 16.84 -10.50
CA GLU A 129 -11.69 16.63 -9.70
C GLU A 129 -12.04 16.58 -8.21
N LEU A 130 -11.65 15.51 -7.52
CA LEU A 130 -11.85 15.33 -6.09
C LEU A 130 -10.50 15.45 -5.38
N HIS A 131 -10.47 16.25 -4.31
CA HIS A 131 -9.34 16.41 -3.40
C HIS A 131 -9.71 15.89 -2.01
N ALA A 132 -8.86 15.05 -1.41
CA ALA A 132 -9.04 14.51 -0.08
C ALA A 132 -7.71 14.35 0.66
N GLY A 133 -7.75 14.36 1.99
CA GLY A 133 -6.61 13.97 2.83
C GLY A 133 -6.39 12.46 2.81
N ILE A 134 -7.50 11.70 2.80
CA ILE A 134 -7.51 10.24 2.77
C ILE A 134 -8.70 9.74 1.97
N ILE A 135 -8.50 8.64 1.23
CA ILE A 135 -9.54 7.88 0.54
C ILE A 135 -9.34 6.41 0.84
N TRP A 136 -10.43 5.73 1.12
CA TRP A 136 -10.49 4.29 1.23
C TRP A 136 -11.25 3.70 0.04
N TRP A 137 -10.80 2.56 -0.48
CA TRP A 137 -11.49 1.78 -1.49
C TRP A 137 -11.58 0.32 -1.06
N ASP A 138 -12.80 -0.17 -0.90
CA ASP A 138 -13.12 -1.58 -0.64
C ASP A 138 -13.38 -2.26 -1.98
N GLU A 139 -12.44 -3.09 -2.41
CA GLU A 139 -12.48 -3.80 -3.68
C GLU A 139 -13.63 -4.83 -3.76
N VAL A 140 -14.03 -5.39 -2.61
CA VAL A 140 -15.10 -6.41 -2.54
C VAL A 140 -16.47 -5.76 -2.60
N LYS A 141 -16.64 -4.63 -1.92
CA LYS A 141 -17.90 -3.87 -1.90
C LYS A 141 -18.02 -2.92 -3.07
N GLU A 142 -16.94 -2.75 -3.84
CA GLU A 142 -16.85 -1.79 -4.94
C GLU A 142 -17.22 -0.36 -4.51
N LYS A 143 -16.77 0.03 -3.29
CA LYS A 143 -17.08 1.32 -2.68
C LYS A 143 -15.84 2.10 -2.33
N ILE A 144 -15.94 3.41 -2.56
CA ILE A 144 -14.92 4.40 -2.20
C ILE A 144 -15.53 5.34 -1.17
N TRP A 145 -14.76 5.71 -0.12
CA TRP A 145 -15.23 6.66 0.88
C TRP A 145 -14.09 7.45 1.52
N SER A 146 -14.46 8.53 2.15
CA SER A 146 -13.63 9.27 3.10
C SER A 146 -14.49 9.74 4.27
N ASP A 147 -13.96 9.66 5.48
CA ASP A 147 -14.57 10.22 6.68
C ASP A 147 -13.98 11.60 7.05
N GLN A 148 -13.09 12.11 6.19
CA GLN A 148 -12.47 13.42 6.34
C GLN A 148 -13.04 14.40 5.31
N PRO A 149 -12.84 15.71 5.51
CA PRO A 149 -13.27 16.70 4.56
C PRO A 149 -12.72 16.47 3.15
N VAL A 150 -13.60 16.62 2.16
CA VAL A 150 -13.28 16.52 0.73
C VAL A 150 -13.70 17.77 -0.01
N THR A 151 -13.07 18.01 -1.14
CA THR A 151 -13.45 19.07 -2.07
C THR A 151 -13.66 18.45 -3.44
N ILE A 152 -14.82 18.70 -4.05
CA ILE A 152 -15.13 18.27 -5.42
C ILE A 152 -15.26 19.53 -6.27
N ILE A 153 -14.54 19.56 -7.38
CA ILE A 153 -14.51 20.63 -8.36
C ILE A 153 -15.13 20.09 -9.64
N THR A 154 -16.12 20.79 -10.16
CA THR A 154 -16.81 20.50 -11.42
C THR A 154 -16.85 21.75 -12.29
N ALA A 155 -17.30 21.64 -13.54
CA ALA A 155 -17.53 22.78 -14.40
C ALA A 155 -18.53 23.81 -13.81
N ASP A 156 -19.48 23.33 -12.99
CA ASP A 156 -20.55 24.16 -12.40
C ASP A 156 -20.15 24.82 -11.08
N GLY A 157 -19.04 24.40 -10.46
CA GLY A 157 -18.57 25.00 -9.21
C GLY A 157 -17.77 24.08 -8.33
N THR A 158 -17.63 24.48 -7.07
CA THR A 158 -16.87 23.74 -6.06
C THR A 158 -17.78 23.37 -4.88
N THR A 159 -17.81 22.10 -4.55
CA THR A 159 -18.55 21.58 -3.39
C THR A 159 -17.57 21.01 -2.36
N ARG A 160 -17.76 21.34 -1.09
CA ARG A 160 -16.99 20.82 0.04
C ARG A 160 -17.86 19.92 0.91
N GLY A 161 -17.42 18.70 1.16
CA GLY A 161 -18.02 17.78 2.10
C GLY A 161 -17.24 17.81 3.43
N ASN A 162 -17.77 18.49 4.44
CA ASN A 162 -17.05 18.62 5.72
C ASN A 162 -17.03 17.32 6.55
N ALA A 163 -17.95 16.39 6.30
CA ALA A 163 -18.06 15.10 6.97
C ALA A 163 -17.70 13.91 6.06
N GLY A 164 -17.04 14.19 4.92
CA GLY A 164 -16.58 13.20 3.97
C GLY A 164 -17.54 12.90 2.83
N PHE A 165 -17.32 11.77 2.16
CA PHE A 165 -18.14 11.31 1.04
C PHE A 165 -18.16 9.78 0.97
N ASP A 166 -19.13 9.25 0.22
CA ASP A 166 -19.24 7.88 -0.21
C ASP A 166 -19.53 7.84 -1.70
N ALA A 167 -18.92 6.91 -2.44
CA ALA A 167 -19.12 6.73 -3.87
C ALA A 167 -19.05 5.26 -4.25
N ASP A 168 -19.59 4.90 -5.40
CA ASP A 168 -19.24 3.68 -6.10
C ASP A 168 -17.82 3.77 -6.69
N GLN A 169 -17.23 2.62 -7.04
CA GLN A 169 -15.83 2.60 -7.51
C GLN A 169 -15.60 3.35 -8.84
N ASN A 170 -16.66 3.61 -9.61
CA ASN A 170 -16.59 4.33 -10.88
C ASN A 170 -16.94 5.82 -10.73
N PHE A 171 -17.25 6.28 -9.50
CA PHE A 171 -17.75 7.63 -9.23
C PHE A 171 -19.00 8.02 -10.04
N SER A 172 -19.80 7.05 -10.47
CA SER A 172 -21.05 7.29 -11.18
C SER A 172 -22.16 7.77 -10.24
N GLU A 173 -22.13 7.28 -8.99
CA GLU A 173 -23.00 7.74 -7.93
C GLU A 173 -22.14 8.13 -6.71
N TYR A 174 -22.36 9.32 -6.17
CA TYR A 174 -21.67 9.75 -4.96
C TYR A 174 -22.59 10.55 -4.04
N HIS A 175 -22.32 10.44 -2.74
CA HIS A 175 -23.01 11.19 -1.69
C HIS A 175 -22.00 11.98 -0.87
N ILE A 176 -22.18 13.30 -0.81
CA ILE A 176 -21.31 14.20 -0.06
C ILE A 176 -21.96 14.51 1.29
N ARG A 177 -21.26 14.19 2.37
CA ARG A 177 -21.73 14.42 3.73
C ARG A 177 -21.34 15.80 4.21
N GLY A 178 -22.35 16.58 4.74
CA GLY A 178 -22.12 17.94 5.21
C GLY A 178 -21.73 18.89 4.08
N ALA A 179 -22.38 18.76 2.93
CA ALA A 179 -22.09 19.53 1.74
C ALA A 179 -22.29 21.05 1.94
N ARG A 180 -21.32 21.83 1.49
CA ARG A 180 -21.38 23.30 1.31
C ARG A 180 -20.69 23.63 0.00
N GLY A 181 -21.27 24.50 -0.80
CA GLY A 181 -20.66 24.83 -2.09
C GLY A 181 -21.26 26.06 -2.74
N ASP A 182 -20.49 26.59 -3.69
CA ASP A 182 -20.93 27.65 -4.59
C ASP A 182 -21.23 26.99 -5.94
N MET A 183 -22.50 27.07 -6.39
CA MET A 183 -22.91 26.60 -7.71
C MET A 183 -23.24 27.79 -8.59
N ARG A 184 -22.78 27.73 -9.85
CA ARG A 184 -23.21 28.68 -10.89
C ARG A 184 -24.58 28.24 -11.38
N VAL A 185 -25.60 29.04 -11.10
CA VAL A 185 -26.92 28.90 -11.72
C VAL A 185 -26.86 29.48 -13.13
N LYS A 186 -26.99 28.64 -14.17
CA LYS A 186 -27.25 29.16 -15.52
C LYS A 186 -28.67 29.67 -15.55
N GLU A 187 -28.85 30.99 -15.66
CA GLU A 187 -30.14 31.57 -16.04
C GLU A 187 -30.45 31.13 -17.47
N GLU A 188 -31.46 30.27 -17.66
CA GLU A 188 -32.07 30.05 -18.98
C GLU A 188 -32.75 31.36 -19.42
N LYS A 189 -32.26 31.91 -20.56
CA LYS A 189 -32.90 32.99 -21.26
C LYS A 189 -33.87 32.47 -22.30
#